data_666f1d024c7ccb9f060811ac988703d2
#
_entry.id   666f1d024c7ccb9f060811ac988703d2
#
_cell.length_a   1.000
_cell.length_b   1.000
_cell.length_c   1.000
_cell.angle_alpha   90.00
_cell.angle_beta   90.00
_cell.angle_gamma   90.00
#
_symmetry.space_group_name_H-M   'P 1'
#
loop_
_entity.id
_entity.type
_entity.pdbx_description
1 polymer ?
#
loop_
_entity_poly.entity_id
_entity_poly.type
_entity_poly.pdbx_seq_one_letter_code
_entity_poly.pdbx_strand_id
1 'polypeptide(L)'
;WHQQVSISQLLINKKMWEGLPDTYKAMVEMGCGDSIHHTYAETEYVNPFAMVEMGEKYGVKTRRWRDDQIAVFEKAWNEVVVEDSAKDALFKETHESYTKFRKAYAKWGAAQALKPTYLK
;
A
#
# COMPACT_ATOMS: atom_id res chain seq x y z
N TRP A 1 2.00 -1.13 -13.79
CA TRP A 1 1.25 -1.74 -12.72
C TRP A 1 0.89 -0.65 -11.72
N HIS A 2 -0.22 -0.73 -11.02
CA HIS A 2 -0.67 0.33 -10.15
C HIS A 2 -0.31 0.08 -8.68
N GLN A 3 -0.17 1.15 -7.91
CA GLN A 3 0.09 1.12 -6.48
C GLN A 3 -1.23 1.43 -5.75
N GLN A 4 -1.72 0.47 -4.98
CA GLN A 4 -2.97 0.62 -4.25
C GLN A 4 -2.81 1.34 -2.91
N VAL A 5 -1.63 1.24 -2.31
CA VAL A 5 -1.33 1.80 -0.99
C VAL A 5 0.03 2.48 -1.03
N SER A 6 0.11 3.67 -0.47
CA SER A 6 1.36 4.37 -0.19
C SER A 6 1.52 4.54 1.31
N ILE A 7 2.73 4.31 1.80
CA ILE A 7 3.07 4.54 3.20
C ILE A 7 4.03 5.72 3.24
N SER A 8 3.60 6.83 3.84
CA SER A 8 4.47 7.97 4.11
C SER A 8 5.37 7.69 5.30
N GLN A 9 6.63 8.08 5.19
CA GLN A 9 7.63 7.84 6.22
C GLN A 9 8.22 9.16 6.70
N LEU A 10 8.33 9.31 8.01
CA LEU A 10 9.10 10.40 8.63
C LEU A 10 10.53 9.92 8.84
N LEU A 11 11.48 10.53 8.13
CA LEU A 11 12.90 10.21 8.25
C LEU A 11 13.59 11.27 9.11
N ILE A 12 14.24 10.85 10.19
CA ILE A 12 14.96 11.73 11.12
C ILE A 12 16.43 11.29 11.18
N ASN A 13 17.35 12.25 11.16
CA ASN A 13 18.75 11.96 11.38
C ASN A 13 18.96 11.30 12.74
N LYS A 14 19.69 10.17 12.77
CA LYS A 14 19.86 9.36 13.98
C LYS A 14 20.42 10.16 15.17
N LYS A 15 21.44 10.98 14.97
CA LYS A 15 22.03 11.79 16.05
C LYS A 15 21.05 12.83 16.60
N MET A 16 20.25 13.44 15.72
CA MET A 16 19.20 14.36 16.14
C MET A 16 18.13 13.62 16.97
N TRP A 17 17.69 12.46 16.50
CA TRP A 17 16.73 11.64 17.24
C TRP A 17 17.25 11.22 18.61
N GLU A 18 18.48 10.72 18.69
CA GLU A 18 19.11 10.31 19.95
C GLU A 18 19.26 11.48 20.93
N GLY A 19 19.47 12.69 20.42
CA GLY A 19 19.59 13.92 21.23
C GLY A 19 18.26 14.53 21.70
N LEU A 20 17.11 14.05 21.20
CA LEU A 20 15.82 14.55 21.65
C LEU A 20 15.47 14.05 23.05
N PRO A 21 14.83 14.90 23.89
CA PRO A 21 14.18 14.44 25.12
C PRO A 21 13.14 13.35 24.82
N ASP A 22 12.96 12.41 25.74
CA ASP A 22 12.02 11.30 25.56
C ASP A 22 10.57 11.77 25.35
N THR A 23 10.18 12.88 25.98
CA THR A 23 8.89 13.52 25.77
C THR A 23 8.68 13.92 24.30
N TYR A 24 9.70 14.45 23.64
CA TYR A 24 9.60 14.84 22.22
C TYR A 24 9.59 13.64 21.31
N LYS A 25 10.35 12.59 21.63
CA LYS A 25 10.27 11.32 20.91
C LYS A 25 8.86 10.74 20.96
N ALA A 26 8.26 10.69 22.16
CA ALA A 26 6.89 10.24 22.34
C ALA A 26 5.87 11.09 21.55
N MET A 27 6.02 12.41 21.54
CA MET A 27 5.15 13.30 20.76
C MET A 27 5.25 13.01 19.26
N VAL A 28 6.45 12.78 18.73
CA VAL A 28 6.65 12.44 17.32
C VAL A 28 6.02 11.07 16.99
N GLU A 29 6.23 10.08 17.82
CA GLU A 29 5.65 8.74 17.64
C GLU A 29 4.11 8.77 17.68
N MET A 30 3.54 9.49 18.64
CA MET A 30 2.09 9.67 18.73
C MET A 30 1.53 10.43 17.52
N GLY A 31 2.19 11.50 17.08
CA GLY A 31 1.78 12.28 15.91
C GLY A 31 1.84 11.47 14.63
N CYS A 32 2.84 10.61 14.46
CA CYS A 32 2.91 9.69 13.33
C CYS A 32 1.76 8.68 13.36
N GLY A 33 1.43 8.12 14.53
CA GLY A 33 0.32 7.19 14.69
C GLY A 33 -1.03 7.83 14.37
N ASP A 34 -1.28 9.04 14.89
CA ASP A 34 -2.51 9.79 14.62
C ASP A 34 -2.65 10.17 13.14
N SER A 35 -1.55 10.59 12.52
CA SER A 35 -1.50 10.95 11.10
C SER A 35 -1.93 9.79 10.17
N ILE A 36 -1.63 8.54 10.53
CA ILE A 36 -2.06 7.37 9.73
C ILE A 36 -3.59 7.27 9.70
N HIS A 37 -4.24 7.36 10.86
CA HIS A 37 -5.69 7.29 10.95
C HIS A 37 -6.38 8.45 10.24
N HIS A 38 -5.88 9.67 10.47
CA HIS A 38 -6.42 10.87 9.82
C HIS A 38 -6.31 10.79 8.30
N THR A 39 -5.12 10.48 7.78
CA THR A 39 -4.87 10.40 6.33
C THR A 39 -5.70 9.30 5.68
N TYR A 40 -5.84 8.15 6.34
CA TYR A 40 -6.67 7.07 5.80
C TYR A 40 -8.14 7.48 5.71
N ALA A 41 -8.70 8.04 6.79
CA ALA A 41 -10.09 8.48 6.82
C ALA A 41 -10.37 9.60 5.80
N GLU A 42 -9.46 10.58 5.70
CA GLU A 42 -9.56 11.69 4.75
C GLU A 42 -9.50 11.20 3.31
N THR A 43 -8.56 10.31 2.96
CA THR A 43 -8.41 9.77 1.61
C THR A 43 -9.62 8.96 1.17
N GLU A 44 -10.17 8.13 2.03
CA GLU A 44 -11.39 7.35 1.74
C GLU A 44 -12.61 8.25 1.52
N TYR A 45 -12.65 9.41 2.17
CA TYR A 45 -13.71 10.40 1.97
C TYR A 45 -13.51 11.25 0.72
N VAL A 46 -12.32 11.79 0.50
CA VAL A 46 -12.05 12.78 -0.58
C VAL A 46 -11.90 12.13 -1.95
N ASN A 47 -11.22 10.98 -2.03
CA ASN A 47 -10.88 10.35 -3.31
C ASN A 47 -12.09 10.01 -4.21
N PRO A 48 -13.23 9.52 -3.70
CA PRO A 48 -14.41 9.27 -4.53
C PRO A 48 -14.92 10.55 -5.24
N PHE A 49 -14.97 11.67 -4.53
CA PHE A 49 -15.40 12.95 -5.10
C PHE A 49 -14.39 13.49 -6.12
N ALA A 50 -13.09 13.40 -5.80
CA ALA A 50 -12.04 13.80 -6.73
C ALA A 50 -12.08 12.97 -8.01
N MET A 51 -12.33 11.67 -7.93
CA MET A 51 -12.44 10.80 -9.10
C MET A 51 -13.62 11.19 -10.00
N VAL A 52 -14.78 11.52 -9.41
CA VAL A 52 -15.95 12.03 -10.15
C VAL A 52 -15.62 13.35 -10.82
N GLU A 53 -15.07 14.32 -10.09
CA GLU A 53 -14.69 15.63 -10.61
C GLU A 53 -13.70 15.54 -11.77
N MET A 54 -12.68 14.69 -11.66
CA MET A 54 -11.70 14.45 -12.73
C MET A 54 -12.37 13.89 -13.98
N GLY A 55 -13.37 13.03 -13.84
CA GLY A 55 -14.15 12.52 -14.96
C GLY A 55 -14.99 13.60 -15.64
N GLU A 56 -15.75 14.35 -14.85
CA GLU A 56 -16.73 15.31 -15.35
C GLU A 56 -16.10 16.61 -15.88
N LYS A 57 -15.16 17.20 -15.15
CA LYS A 57 -14.54 18.48 -15.52
C LYS A 57 -13.36 18.34 -16.48
N TYR A 58 -12.58 17.28 -16.34
CA TYR A 58 -11.30 17.13 -17.06
C TYR A 58 -11.31 15.99 -18.08
N GLY A 59 -12.41 15.25 -18.19
CA GLY A 59 -12.55 14.16 -19.17
C GLY A 59 -11.63 12.95 -18.89
N VAL A 60 -11.14 12.81 -17.65
CA VAL A 60 -10.29 11.68 -17.25
C VAL A 60 -11.10 10.39 -17.32
N LYS A 61 -10.57 9.40 -18.00
CA LYS A 61 -11.22 8.08 -18.15
C LYS A 61 -10.55 7.07 -17.25
N THR A 62 -11.23 6.65 -16.19
CA THR A 62 -10.79 5.53 -15.35
C THR A 62 -10.91 4.23 -16.14
N ARG A 63 -9.83 3.48 -16.23
CA ARG A 63 -9.78 2.20 -16.93
C ARG A 63 -9.25 1.11 -16.01
N ARG A 64 -9.71 -0.12 -16.22
CA ARG A 64 -9.16 -1.31 -15.57
C ARG A 64 -8.21 -2.03 -16.51
N TRP A 65 -7.17 -2.61 -15.96
CA TRP A 65 -6.33 -3.55 -16.68
C TRP A 65 -7.15 -4.79 -17.05
N ARG A 66 -6.96 -5.30 -18.26
CA ARG A 66 -7.56 -6.57 -18.67
C ARG A 66 -6.76 -7.73 -18.08
N ASP A 67 -7.41 -8.88 -17.93
CA ASP A 67 -6.78 -10.06 -17.32
C ASP A 67 -5.55 -10.54 -18.10
N ASP A 68 -5.58 -10.44 -19.44
CA ASP A 68 -4.43 -10.76 -20.29
C ASP A 68 -3.22 -9.85 -20.03
N GLN A 69 -3.46 -8.58 -19.75
CA GLN A 69 -2.40 -7.62 -19.38
C GLN A 69 -1.85 -7.89 -17.98
N ILE A 70 -2.72 -8.19 -17.03
CA ILE A 70 -2.33 -8.56 -15.67
C ILE A 70 -1.46 -9.82 -15.69
N ALA A 71 -1.83 -10.83 -16.48
CA ALA A 71 -1.06 -12.08 -16.62
C ALA A 71 0.38 -11.82 -17.14
N VAL A 72 0.56 -10.86 -18.04
CA VAL A 72 1.90 -10.46 -18.51
C VAL A 72 2.72 -9.85 -17.39
N PHE A 73 2.12 -8.96 -16.58
CA PHE A 73 2.80 -8.35 -15.44
C PHE A 73 3.16 -9.37 -14.35
N GLU A 74 2.25 -10.32 -14.07
CA GLU A 74 2.51 -11.39 -13.11
C GLU A 74 3.66 -12.28 -13.56
N LYS A 75 3.70 -12.64 -14.84
CA LYS A 75 4.80 -13.42 -15.42
C LYS A 75 6.13 -12.68 -15.24
N ALA A 76 6.21 -11.43 -15.67
CA ALA A 76 7.42 -10.61 -15.54
C ALA A 76 7.86 -10.46 -14.08
N TRP A 77 6.93 -10.25 -13.16
CA TRP A 77 7.22 -10.20 -11.73
C TRP A 77 7.83 -11.52 -11.22
N ASN A 78 7.25 -12.65 -11.59
CA ASN A 78 7.77 -13.95 -11.18
C ASN A 78 9.18 -14.22 -11.71
N GLU A 79 9.50 -13.78 -12.92
CA GLU A 79 10.85 -13.85 -13.49
C GLU A 79 11.85 -13.03 -12.67
N VAL A 80 11.51 -11.78 -12.34
CA VAL A 80 12.32 -10.90 -11.46
C VAL A 80 12.52 -11.53 -10.08
N VAL A 81 11.47 -12.08 -9.46
CA VAL A 81 11.58 -12.75 -8.16
C VAL A 81 12.57 -13.92 -8.18
N VAL A 82 12.54 -14.73 -9.22
CA VAL A 82 13.50 -15.84 -9.38
C VAL A 82 14.92 -15.31 -9.53
N GLU A 83 15.11 -14.31 -10.38
CA GLU A 83 16.41 -13.73 -10.67
C GLU A 83 17.03 -13.05 -9.44
N ASP A 84 16.26 -12.20 -8.74
CA ASP A 84 16.75 -11.46 -7.58
C ASP A 84 16.94 -12.36 -6.36
N SER A 85 16.07 -13.36 -6.17
CA SER A 85 16.25 -14.36 -5.11
C SER A 85 17.51 -15.21 -5.27
N ALA A 86 17.98 -15.38 -6.49
CA ALA A 86 19.23 -16.07 -6.75
C ALA A 86 20.48 -15.22 -6.44
N LYS A 87 20.34 -13.90 -6.46
CA LYS A 87 21.43 -12.93 -6.26
C LYS A 87 21.51 -12.39 -4.83
N ASP A 88 20.37 -12.28 -4.15
CA ASP A 88 20.25 -11.64 -2.84
C ASP A 88 19.46 -12.53 -1.87
N ALA A 89 20.16 -13.02 -0.85
CA ALA A 89 19.59 -13.86 0.19
C ALA A 89 18.54 -13.10 1.04
N LEU A 90 18.76 -11.81 1.31
CA LEU A 90 17.82 -10.98 2.06
C LEU A 90 16.53 -10.73 1.28
N PHE A 91 16.64 -10.47 -0.02
CA PHE A 91 15.48 -10.38 -0.90
C PHE A 91 14.67 -11.68 -0.87
N LYS A 92 15.34 -12.84 -1.01
CA LYS A 92 14.70 -14.14 -0.96
C LYS A 92 13.93 -14.37 0.34
N GLU A 93 14.58 -14.16 1.49
CA GLU A 93 13.95 -14.29 2.81
C GLU A 93 12.74 -13.37 2.98
N THR A 94 12.89 -12.11 2.58
CA THR A 94 11.83 -11.11 2.63
C THR A 94 10.64 -11.52 1.76
N HIS A 95 10.90 -11.97 0.53
CA HIS A 95 9.85 -12.43 -0.39
C HIS A 95 9.14 -13.70 0.11
N GLU A 96 9.86 -14.64 0.69
CA GLU A 96 9.27 -15.85 1.30
C GLU A 96 8.36 -15.49 2.47
N SER A 97 8.80 -14.59 3.37
CA SER A 97 8.00 -14.08 4.49
C SER A 97 6.73 -13.38 4.00
N TYR A 98 6.86 -12.49 3.04
CA TYR A 98 5.73 -11.79 2.41
C TYR A 98 4.74 -12.76 1.76
N THR A 99 5.22 -13.75 1.02
CA THR A 99 4.38 -14.74 0.35
C THR A 99 3.64 -15.62 1.35
N LYS A 100 4.29 -16.00 2.45
CA LYS A 100 3.67 -16.74 3.56
C LYS A 100 2.52 -15.95 4.18
N PHE A 101 2.74 -14.67 4.45
CA PHE A 101 1.69 -13.77 4.96
C PHE A 101 0.53 -13.64 3.97
N ARG A 102 0.81 -13.39 2.68
CA ARG A 102 -0.24 -13.27 1.66
C ARG A 102 -1.13 -14.51 1.56
N LYS A 103 -0.54 -15.71 1.63
CA LYS A 103 -1.31 -16.96 1.62
C LYS A 103 -2.23 -17.08 2.83
N ALA A 104 -1.75 -16.70 4.01
CA ALA A 104 -2.57 -16.69 5.22
C ALA A 104 -3.68 -15.61 5.14
N TYR A 105 -3.33 -14.42 4.68
CA TYR A 105 -4.24 -13.29 4.55
C TYR A 105 -5.36 -13.50 3.50
N ALA A 106 -5.11 -14.29 2.46
CA ALA A 106 -6.07 -14.48 1.38
C ALA A 106 -7.47 -14.92 1.87
N LYS A 107 -7.52 -15.82 2.84
CA LYS A 107 -8.79 -16.28 3.44
C LYS A 107 -9.47 -15.17 4.25
N TRP A 108 -8.70 -14.43 5.02
CA TRP A 108 -9.20 -13.29 5.80
C TRP A 108 -9.70 -12.18 4.88
N GLY A 109 -8.90 -11.78 3.90
CA GLY A 109 -9.27 -10.74 2.94
C GLY A 109 -10.54 -11.07 2.16
N ALA A 110 -10.70 -12.32 1.73
CA ALA A 110 -11.93 -12.79 1.06
C ALA A 110 -13.17 -12.72 1.99
N ALA A 111 -13.00 -12.98 3.29
CA ALA A 111 -14.08 -12.90 4.26
C ALA A 111 -14.50 -11.45 4.58
N GLN A 112 -13.62 -10.46 4.35
CA GLN A 112 -13.93 -9.03 4.55
C GLN A 112 -14.69 -8.41 3.36
N ALA A 113 -14.69 -9.05 2.19
CA ALA A 113 -15.35 -8.53 1.00
C ALA A 113 -16.86 -8.67 1.11
N LEU A 114 -17.56 -7.55 1.21
CA LEU A 114 -19.04 -7.51 1.12
C LEU A 114 -19.48 -7.58 -0.34
N LYS A 115 -20.61 -8.25 -0.59
CA LYS A 115 -21.21 -8.24 -1.92
C LYS A 115 -21.74 -6.84 -2.27
N PRO A 116 -21.60 -6.36 -3.53
CA PRO A 116 -22.06 -5.03 -3.96
C PRO A 116 -23.56 -4.75 -3.76
N THR A 117 -24.35 -5.76 -3.37
CA THR A 117 -25.79 -5.63 -3.16
C THR A 117 -26.18 -4.67 -2.04
N TYR A 118 -25.25 -4.31 -1.16
CA TYR A 118 -25.49 -3.32 -0.09
C TYR A 118 -25.21 -1.88 -0.54
N LEU A 119 -24.67 -1.67 -1.74
CA LEU A 119 -24.30 -0.37 -2.29
C LEU A 119 -25.28 0.14 -3.37
N LYS A 120 -26.54 -0.22 -3.26
CA LYS A 120 -27.58 0.27 -4.18
C LYS A 120 -28.00 1.68 -3.85
#